data_f403948bf200da9ea16aa6e4bf83960e
#
_entry.id   f403948bf200da9ea16aa6e4bf83960e
#
_cell.length_a   1.000
_cell.length_b   1.000
_cell.length_c   1.000
_cell.angle_alpha   90.00
_cell.angle_beta   90.00
_cell.angle_gamma   90.00
#
_symmetry.space_group_name_H-M   'P 1'
#
loop_
_entity.id
_entity.type
_entity.pdbx_description
1 polymer ?
#
loop_
_entity_poly.entity_id
_entity_poly.type
_entity_poly.pdbx_seq_one_letter_code
_entity_poly.pdbx_strand_id
1 'polypeptide(L)'
;MATPFKTVAKKWYDIAVLGPDVGGAAAAALAARRGMRTLLAPLVPVSVARESDGWLLPSAHPMLPPLRQLSAAVGALDELGLGADLQRLAAGTQGAFQVLGEKLRLSLPADPLRRKSELRRELAGLAAFDAEGALDLLERLGRPWDAFLVEPPPWPPRGFFERRKVNKLVPVPPALPEGLIGDCLAALAPFAASLVGDSAPEATAREAAALLRAPMRLWGGAAQLAELLRRKAAESGGDVVEGDAAELRLDRKGVTFLLGGTEVHASCVVLACGADRIAARVQGGGRTERKVAEEAALPVSRKVTLAHYIVRAQGLPLALEEAALLLGHTMGPLLVSSLPARRAKGETQGERLLTVARISDAGFSDEEGLLASVRAALEPVLPFFDRHILHQATDLNPLQAHPILRPHDDAEAIGLRPHSAAHDRVLFASSSTYPGFGLEGQIVAARAAAEQARALSGRKSVSAV
;
A
#
# COMPACT_ATOMS: atom_id res chain seq x y z
N MET A 1 -16.09 -7.88 -17.88
CA MET A 1 -17.51 -7.76 -17.44
C MET A 1 -17.50 -7.54 -15.95
N ALA A 2 -17.99 -6.40 -15.46
CA ALA A 2 -18.14 -6.14 -14.04
C ALA A 2 -19.27 -7.02 -13.48
N THR A 3 -18.98 -7.79 -12.45
CA THR A 3 -20.01 -8.54 -11.72
C THR A 3 -20.95 -7.52 -11.07
N PRO A 4 -22.28 -7.60 -11.28
CA PRO A 4 -23.20 -6.66 -10.65
C PRO A 4 -23.08 -6.79 -9.14
N PHE A 5 -22.77 -5.69 -8.46
CA PHE A 5 -22.73 -5.64 -6.99
C PHE A 5 -24.14 -5.93 -6.45
N LYS A 6 -24.19 -6.82 -5.45
CA LYS A 6 -25.45 -7.20 -4.84
C LYS A 6 -25.95 -6.05 -3.95
N THR A 7 -27.27 -5.82 -3.95
CA THR A 7 -27.95 -5.09 -2.88
C THR A 7 -27.76 -5.83 -1.56
N VAL A 8 -27.81 -5.11 -0.43
CA VAL A 8 -27.70 -5.69 0.91
C VAL A 8 -28.69 -6.85 1.04
N ALA A 9 -28.17 -8.07 1.05
CA ALA A 9 -29.01 -9.27 1.04
C ALA A 9 -29.40 -9.73 2.45
N LYS A 10 -28.67 -9.30 3.48
CA LYS A 10 -28.85 -9.75 4.86
C LYS A 10 -28.85 -8.55 5.81
N LYS A 11 -29.68 -8.62 6.83
CA LYS A 11 -29.69 -7.60 7.90
C LYS A 11 -28.64 -7.84 8.98
N TRP A 12 -28.01 -9.02 9.01
CA TRP A 12 -27.04 -9.41 10.03
C TRP A 12 -25.82 -10.11 9.45
N TYR A 13 -24.63 -9.61 9.81
CA TYR A 13 -23.33 -10.14 9.41
C TYR A 13 -22.49 -10.54 10.62
N ASP A 14 -21.57 -11.47 10.44
CA ASP A 14 -20.56 -11.79 11.46
C ASP A 14 -19.47 -10.71 11.46
N ILE A 15 -19.15 -10.17 10.29
CA ILE A 15 -18.18 -9.10 10.07
C ILE A 15 -18.66 -8.15 8.98
N ALA A 16 -18.55 -6.85 9.22
CA ALA A 16 -18.70 -5.80 8.21
C ALA A 16 -17.35 -5.10 8.01
N VAL A 17 -16.93 -4.98 6.77
CA VAL A 17 -15.69 -4.27 6.39
C VAL A 17 -16.06 -3.00 5.65
N LEU A 18 -15.63 -1.86 6.17
CA LEU A 18 -15.94 -0.53 5.65
C LEU A 18 -14.66 0.16 5.19
N GLY A 19 -14.52 0.36 3.89
CA GLY A 19 -13.41 1.07 3.29
C GLY A 19 -12.81 0.41 2.05
N PRO A 20 -12.05 1.18 1.25
CA PRO A 20 -11.51 0.74 -0.04
C PRO A 20 -10.13 0.08 0.04
N ASP A 21 -9.45 0.12 1.21
CA ASP A 21 -8.05 -0.28 1.34
C ASP A 21 -7.85 -1.78 1.07
N VAL A 22 -6.64 -2.14 0.65
CA VAL A 22 -6.23 -3.54 0.41
C VAL A 22 -6.43 -4.39 1.65
N GLY A 23 -6.11 -3.87 2.85
CA GLY A 23 -6.30 -4.57 4.11
C GLY A 23 -7.77 -4.94 4.37
N GLY A 24 -8.70 -4.03 4.08
CA GLY A 24 -10.13 -4.32 4.19
C GLY A 24 -10.59 -5.40 3.21
N ALA A 25 -10.20 -5.27 1.94
CA ALA A 25 -10.54 -6.28 0.94
C ALA A 25 -9.97 -7.66 1.30
N ALA A 26 -8.75 -7.71 1.84
CA ALA A 26 -8.13 -8.95 2.33
C ALA A 26 -8.86 -9.51 3.56
N ALA A 27 -9.26 -8.66 4.53
CA ALA A 27 -10.02 -9.08 5.71
C ALA A 27 -11.37 -9.69 5.31
N ALA A 28 -12.07 -9.06 4.38
CA ALA A 28 -13.34 -9.57 3.86
C ALA A 28 -13.15 -10.90 3.12
N ALA A 29 -12.13 -11.01 2.28
CA ALA A 29 -11.85 -12.26 1.55
C ALA A 29 -11.51 -13.42 2.49
N LEU A 30 -10.63 -13.19 3.47
CA LEU A 30 -10.27 -14.19 4.48
C LEU A 30 -11.46 -14.59 5.34
N ALA A 31 -12.26 -13.63 5.80
CA ALA A 31 -13.45 -13.89 6.59
C ALA A 31 -14.49 -14.72 5.83
N ALA A 32 -14.76 -14.35 4.57
CA ALA A 32 -15.70 -15.08 3.72
C ALA A 32 -15.17 -16.50 3.42
N ARG A 33 -13.86 -16.64 3.10
CA ARG A 33 -13.22 -17.94 2.88
C ARG A 33 -13.34 -18.87 4.10
N ARG A 34 -13.30 -18.30 5.31
CA ARG A 34 -13.48 -19.02 6.58
C ARG A 34 -14.94 -19.25 6.95
N GLY A 35 -15.88 -19.01 6.04
CA GLY A 35 -17.32 -19.29 6.18
C GLY A 35 -18.09 -18.28 7.03
N MET A 36 -17.55 -17.09 7.29
CA MET A 36 -18.28 -16.03 8.00
C MET A 36 -19.24 -15.31 7.06
N ARG A 37 -20.39 -14.86 7.60
CA ARG A 37 -21.29 -13.94 6.89
C ARG A 37 -20.61 -12.57 6.83
N THR A 38 -20.04 -12.27 5.67
CA THR A 38 -19.17 -11.11 5.47
C THR A 38 -19.87 -10.08 4.59
N LEU A 39 -19.80 -8.82 5.00
CA LEU A 39 -20.16 -7.66 4.19
C LEU A 39 -18.87 -6.87 3.90
N LEU A 40 -18.66 -6.47 2.66
CA LEU A 40 -17.65 -5.51 2.25
C LEU A 40 -18.31 -4.33 1.56
N ALA A 41 -18.17 -3.14 2.14
CA ALA A 41 -18.61 -1.86 1.57
C ALA A 41 -17.39 -0.93 1.39
N PRO A 42 -16.95 -0.68 0.15
CA PRO A 42 -15.76 0.15 -0.11
C PRO A 42 -15.91 1.62 0.27
N LEU A 43 -17.15 2.12 0.48
CA LEU A 43 -17.51 3.49 0.85
C LEU A 43 -17.25 4.55 -0.25
N VAL A 44 -16.47 4.23 -1.24
CA VAL A 44 -16.22 5.05 -2.44
C VAL A 44 -16.14 4.12 -3.64
N PRO A 45 -16.52 4.56 -4.82
CA PRO A 45 -16.30 3.77 -6.02
C PRO A 45 -14.81 3.48 -6.16
N VAL A 46 -14.46 2.20 -6.20
CA VAL A 46 -13.07 1.77 -6.39
C VAL A 46 -12.90 1.37 -7.83
N SER A 47 -12.16 2.16 -8.58
CA SER A 47 -11.79 1.85 -9.95
C SER A 47 -10.31 1.53 -10.04
N VAL A 48 -9.96 0.51 -10.81
CA VAL A 48 -8.58 0.17 -11.15
C VAL A 48 -7.96 1.25 -12.04
N ALA A 49 -8.82 1.90 -12.82
CA ALA A 49 -8.43 2.97 -13.74
C ALA A 49 -9.54 4.00 -13.88
N ARG A 50 -9.15 5.22 -14.21
CA ARG A 50 -10.06 6.29 -14.67
C ARG A 50 -9.79 6.59 -16.13
N GLU A 51 -10.82 7.02 -16.84
CA GLU A 51 -10.69 7.49 -18.21
C GLU A 51 -10.37 9.00 -18.22
N SER A 52 -9.45 9.40 -19.09
CA SER A 52 -9.09 10.79 -19.37
C SER A 52 -8.73 10.92 -20.84
N ASP A 53 -9.51 11.65 -21.61
CA ASP A 53 -9.37 11.86 -23.06
C ASP A 53 -9.16 10.55 -23.86
N GLY A 54 -9.95 9.53 -23.53
CA GLY A 54 -9.89 8.22 -24.17
C GLY A 54 -8.73 7.33 -23.72
N TRP A 55 -7.89 7.78 -22.77
CA TRP A 55 -6.85 6.98 -22.15
C TRP A 55 -7.29 6.44 -20.81
N LEU A 56 -6.85 5.23 -20.49
CA LEU A 56 -7.01 4.65 -19.16
C LEU A 56 -5.77 5.01 -18.33
N LEU A 57 -5.99 5.64 -17.19
CA LEU A 57 -4.96 6.02 -16.23
C LEU A 57 -5.17 5.20 -14.95
N PRO A 58 -4.13 4.58 -14.38
CA PRO A 58 -4.26 3.81 -13.15
C PRO A 58 -4.63 4.71 -11.97
N SER A 59 -5.50 4.20 -11.10
CA SER A 59 -5.93 4.94 -9.89
C SER A 59 -4.94 4.79 -8.72
N ALA A 60 -3.84 4.08 -8.93
CA ALA A 60 -2.77 3.90 -7.95
C ALA A 60 -1.42 3.74 -8.67
N HIS A 61 -0.32 4.02 -7.99
CA HIS A 61 1.00 3.81 -8.57
C HIS A 61 1.23 2.32 -8.87
N PRO A 62 1.71 1.97 -10.10
CA PRO A 62 1.83 0.57 -10.53
C PRO A 62 2.83 -0.29 -9.74
N MET A 63 3.80 0.33 -9.06
CA MET A 63 4.81 -0.42 -8.31
C MET A 63 4.34 -0.77 -6.91
N LEU A 64 4.53 -2.03 -6.54
CA LEU A 64 4.23 -2.59 -5.23
C LEU A 64 5.45 -3.37 -4.71
N PRO A 65 5.59 -3.54 -3.39
CA PRO A 65 6.52 -4.51 -2.83
C PRO A 65 6.24 -5.92 -3.37
N PRO A 66 7.25 -6.80 -3.46
CA PRO A 66 7.10 -8.15 -4.00
C PRO A 66 6.38 -9.07 -2.99
N LEU A 67 5.06 -9.03 -2.92
CA LEU A 67 4.23 -9.71 -1.92
C LEU A 67 4.57 -11.19 -1.72
N ARG A 68 5.01 -11.90 -2.78
CA ARG A 68 5.43 -13.31 -2.67
C ARG A 68 6.79 -13.51 -1.98
N GLN A 69 7.53 -12.45 -1.74
CA GLN A 69 8.79 -12.48 -0.98
C GLN A 69 8.61 -11.97 0.45
N LEU A 70 7.42 -11.47 0.80
CA LEU A 70 7.07 -10.98 2.11
C LEU A 70 6.32 -12.08 2.87
N SER A 71 6.96 -12.64 3.89
CA SER A 71 6.57 -13.89 4.55
C SER A 71 5.15 -13.91 5.11
N ALA A 72 4.73 -12.81 5.72
CA ALA A 72 3.41 -12.72 6.34
C ALA A 72 2.28 -12.56 5.31
N ALA A 73 2.55 -11.91 4.19
CA ALA A 73 1.60 -11.78 3.10
C ALA A 73 1.37 -13.11 2.38
N VAL A 74 2.42 -13.92 2.18
CA VAL A 74 2.35 -15.21 1.45
C VAL A 74 1.28 -16.13 2.04
N GLY A 75 1.26 -16.33 3.35
CA GLY A 75 0.30 -17.22 3.98
C GLY A 75 -1.17 -16.82 3.75
N ALA A 76 -1.47 -15.52 3.80
CA ALA A 76 -2.81 -15.02 3.51
C ALA A 76 -3.18 -15.14 2.02
N LEU A 77 -2.24 -14.90 1.13
CA LEU A 77 -2.45 -15.02 -0.31
C LEU A 77 -2.64 -16.48 -0.75
N ASP A 78 -1.92 -17.40 -0.13
CA ASP A 78 -2.05 -18.85 -0.38
C ASP A 78 -3.37 -19.40 0.16
N GLU A 79 -3.81 -18.96 1.36
CA GLU A 79 -5.15 -19.29 1.89
C GLU A 79 -6.27 -18.85 0.93
N LEU A 80 -6.09 -17.72 0.27
CA LEU A 80 -7.04 -17.18 -0.72
C LEU A 80 -6.86 -17.80 -2.11
N GLY A 81 -5.83 -18.61 -2.36
CA GLY A 81 -5.53 -19.19 -3.66
C GLY A 81 -5.09 -18.16 -4.71
N LEU A 82 -4.51 -17.04 -4.29
CA LEU A 82 -4.18 -15.91 -5.16
C LEU A 82 -2.81 -16.01 -5.84
N GLY A 83 -2.01 -17.03 -5.53
CA GLY A 83 -0.65 -17.16 -6.05
C GLY A 83 -0.56 -17.13 -7.57
N ALA A 84 -1.41 -17.91 -8.27
CA ALA A 84 -1.44 -17.94 -9.73
C ALA A 84 -2.03 -16.66 -10.35
N ASP A 85 -3.02 -16.06 -9.71
CA ASP A 85 -3.62 -14.81 -10.17
C ASP A 85 -2.61 -13.66 -10.13
N LEU A 86 -1.88 -13.52 -9.02
CA LEU A 86 -0.83 -12.51 -8.88
C LEU A 86 0.32 -12.75 -9.86
N GLN A 87 0.70 -14.01 -10.10
CA GLN A 87 1.74 -14.34 -11.06
C GLN A 87 1.32 -13.94 -12.49
N ARG A 88 0.07 -14.19 -12.88
CA ARG A 88 -0.46 -13.76 -14.19
C ARG A 88 -0.52 -12.25 -14.33
N LEU A 89 -1.00 -11.56 -13.31
CA LEU A 89 -1.12 -10.09 -13.32
C LEU A 89 0.25 -9.40 -13.32
N ALA A 90 1.24 -10.01 -12.67
CA ALA A 90 2.61 -9.54 -12.64
C ALA A 90 3.50 -10.12 -13.75
N ALA A 91 2.94 -10.93 -14.66
CA ALA A 91 3.70 -11.51 -15.78
C ALA A 91 4.33 -10.42 -16.65
N GLY A 92 5.60 -10.60 -16.98
CA GLY A 92 6.39 -9.60 -17.73
C GLY A 92 7.08 -8.54 -16.85
N THR A 93 6.97 -8.63 -15.52
CA THR A 93 7.48 -7.61 -14.59
C THR A 93 8.86 -7.95 -13.99
N GLN A 94 9.69 -8.73 -14.67
CA GLN A 94 11.03 -9.12 -14.19
C GLN A 94 12.16 -8.15 -14.59
N GLY A 95 11.83 -6.90 -14.96
CA GLY A 95 12.82 -5.86 -15.24
C GLY A 95 13.60 -5.43 -13.99
N ALA A 96 14.74 -4.79 -14.22
CA ALA A 96 15.52 -4.20 -13.14
C ALA A 96 14.76 -3.02 -12.51
N PHE A 97 15.11 -2.70 -11.28
CA PHE A 97 14.81 -1.41 -10.68
C PHE A 97 15.94 -0.45 -11.04
N GLN A 98 15.61 0.72 -11.56
CA GLN A 98 16.62 1.69 -11.98
C GLN A 98 16.71 2.84 -11.00
N VAL A 99 17.93 3.25 -10.63
CA VAL A 99 18.18 4.50 -9.90
C VAL A 99 18.76 5.51 -10.88
N LEU A 100 18.09 6.65 -10.97
CA LEU A 100 18.42 7.74 -11.86
C LEU A 100 18.83 8.97 -11.06
N GLY A 101 19.84 9.66 -11.50
CA GLY A 101 20.28 10.95 -11.01
C GLY A 101 20.99 11.71 -12.13
N GLU A 102 21.41 12.94 -11.90
CA GLU A 102 22.05 13.78 -12.94
C GLU A 102 23.24 13.09 -13.63
N LYS A 103 24.06 12.35 -12.86
CA LYS A 103 25.26 11.63 -13.35
C LYS A 103 25.22 10.15 -12.98
N LEU A 104 24.08 9.63 -12.57
CA LEU A 104 23.91 8.26 -12.12
C LEU A 104 22.82 7.58 -12.93
N ARG A 105 23.17 6.41 -13.47
CA ARG A 105 22.21 5.50 -14.08
C ARG A 105 22.54 4.07 -13.67
N LEU A 106 21.95 3.61 -12.59
CA LEU A 106 22.21 2.30 -12.02
C LEU A 106 20.99 1.40 -12.20
N SER A 107 21.14 0.27 -12.90
CA SER A 107 20.11 -0.77 -12.99
C SER A 107 20.37 -1.84 -11.94
N LEU A 108 19.33 -2.21 -11.18
CA LEU A 108 19.38 -3.22 -10.10
C LEU A 108 18.49 -4.41 -10.49
N PRO A 109 19.03 -5.42 -11.18
CA PRO A 109 18.28 -6.64 -11.50
C PRO A 109 17.81 -7.37 -10.25
N ALA A 110 16.67 -8.08 -10.36
CA ALA A 110 16.16 -8.91 -9.26
C ALA A 110 17.13 -10.07 -8.93
N ASP A 111 17.84 -10.60 -9.93
CA ASP A 111 18.87 -11.64 -9.74
C ASP A 111 20.07 -11.10 -8.95
N PRO A 112 20.45 -11.72 -7.80
CA PRO A 112 21.51 -11.21 -6.94
C PRO A 112 22.89 -11.15 -7.61
N LEU A 113 23.22 -12.13 -8.46
CA LEU A 113 24.54 -12.17 -9.13
C LEU A 113 24.65 -11.09 -10.21
N ARG A 114 23.59 -10.92 -11.01
CA ARG A 114 23.52 -9.84 -11.99
C ARG A 114 23.55 -8.47 -11.30
N ARG A 115 22.84 -8.31 -10.20
CA ARG A 115 22.85 -7.08 -9.41
C ARG A 115 24.25 -6.72 -8.90
N LYS A 116 24.99 -7.68 -8.35
CA LYS A 116 26.39 -7.46 -7.95
C LYS A 116 27.28 -7.07 -9.13
N SER A 117 27.08 -7.71 -10.29
CA SER A 117 27.81 -7.37 -11.50
C SER A 117 27.51 -5.93 -11.97
N GLU A 118 26.24 -5.51 -11.94
CA GLU A 118 25.84 -4.15 -12.30
C GLU A 118 26.42 -3.10 -11.35
N LEU A 119 26.36 -3.36 -10.02
CA LEU A 119 26.96 -2.48 -9.03
C LEU A 119 28.45 -2.29 -9.26
N ARG A 120 29.18 -3.36 -9.56
CA ARG A 120 30.62 -3.29 -9.87
C ARG A 120 30.94 -2.57 -11.18
N ARG A 121 30.04 -2.68 -12.15
CA ARG A 121 30.20 -1.98 -13.43
C ARG A 121 29.94 -0.48 -13.31
N GLU A 122 28.90 -0.07 -12.60
CA GLU A 122 28.44 1.32 -12.54
C GLU A 122 29.10 2.12 -11.41
N LEU A 123 29.50 1.45 -10.33
CA LEU A 123 30.15 2.08 -9.18
C LEU A 123 31.61 1.61 -9.11
N ALA A 124 32.52 2.52 -8.92
CA ALA A 124 33.95 2.20 -8.86
C ALA A 124 34.38 1.70 -7.46
N GLY A 125 35.17 0.64 -7.42
CA GLY A 125 35.99 0.24 -6.28
C GLY A 125 35.21 0.08 -4.95
N LEU A 126 35.57 0.87 -3.95
CA LEU A 126 35.00 0.81 -2.60
C LEU A 126 33.50 1.08 -2.59
N ALA A 127 32.99 2.00 -3.42
CA ALA A 127 31.57 2.32 -3.47
C ALA A 127 30.72 1.10 -3.93
N ALA A 128 31.24 0.28 -4.84
CA ALA A 128 30.55 -0.96 -5.25
C ALA A 128 30.51 -1.98 -4.12
N PHE A 129 31.61 -2.14 -3.39
CA PHE A 129 31.69 -3.05 -2.24
C PHE A 129 30.78 -2.61 -1.11
N ASP A 130 30.72 -1.31 -0.79
CA ASP A 130 29.86 -0.74 0.23
C ASP A 130 28.38 -0.93 -0.13
N ALA A 131 28.02 -0.72 -1.41
CA ALA A 131 26.65 -0.93 -1.87
C ALA A 131 26.22 -2.40 -1.82
N GLU A 132 27.09 -3.35 -2.20
CA GLU A 132 26.84 -4.79 -2.03
C GLU A 132 26.66 -5.15 -0.55
N GLY A 133 27.56 -4.70 0.31
CA GLY A 133 27.51 -4.92 1.76
C GLY A 133 26.25 -4.37 2.40
N ALA A 134 25.82 -3.18 1.97
CA ALA A 134 24.58 -2.56 2.43
C ALA A 134 23.34 -3.38 2.05
N LEU A 135 23.24 -3.89 0.81
CA LEU A 135 22.13 -4.73 0.39
C LEU A 135 22.11 -6.08 1.12
N ASP A 136 23.27 -6.72 1.31
CA ASP A 136 23.39 -7.97 2.07
C ASP A 136 23.03 -7.77 3.55
N LEU A 137 23.38 -6.63 4.14
CA LEU A 137 22.99 -6.26 5.50
C LEU A 137 21.47 -6.15 5.63
N LEU A 138 20.83 -5.43 4.72
CA LEU A 138 19.38 -5.25 4.74
C LEU A 138 18.60 -6.56 4.59
N GLU A 139 19.11 -7.50 3.79
CA GLU A 139 18.50 -8.82 3.69
C GLU A 139 18.57 -9.59 5.01
N ARG A 140 19.70 -9.49 5.71
CA ARG A 140 19.86 -10.12 7.03
C ARG A 140 19.01 -9.45 8.09
N LEU A 141 18.90 -8.14 8.08
CA LEU A 141 18.07 -7.39 9.04
C LEU A 141 16.57 -7.59 8.82
N GLY A 142 16.14 -7.94 7.61
CA GLY A 142 14.74 -8.25 7.31
C GLY A 142 14.21 -9.49 8.04
N ARG A 143 15.04 -10.50 8.25
CA ARG A 143 14.63 -11.80 8.82
C ARG A 143 13.96 -11.74 10.21
N PRO A 144 14.43 -10.96 11.20
CA PRO A 144 13.72 -10.82 12.47
C PRO A 144 12.32 -10.23 12.32
N TRP A 145 12.14 -9.31 11.38
CA TRP A 145 10.83 -8.74 11.06
C TRP A 145 9.90 -9.73 10.38
N ASP A 146 10.43 -10.67 9.60
CA ASP A 146 9.65 -11.75 9.01
C ASP A 146 9.01 -12.62 10.10
N ALA A 147 9.80 -13.02 11.11
CA ALA A 147 9.29 -13.75 12.27
C ALA A 147 8.30 -12.93 13.12
N PHE A 148 8.58 -11.63 13.30
CA PHE A 148 7.70 -10.70 14.00
C PHE A 148 6.31 -10.61 13.36
N LEU A 149 6.23 -10.54 12.04
CA LEU A 149 4.97 -10.37 11.30
C LEU A 149 4.13 -11.65 11.23
N VAL A 150 4.70 -12.84 11.52
CA VAL A 150 3.93 -14.08 11.62
C VAL A 150 2.99 -14.04 12.83
N GLU A 151 3.49 -13.63 14.00
CA GLU A 151 2.74 -13.46 15.25
C GLU A 151 3.09 -12.11 15.89
N PRO A 152 2.61 -10.98 15.32
CA PRO A 152 3.05 -9.68 15.76
C PRO A 152 2.57 -9.38 17.18
N PRO A 153 3.48 -8.91 18.07
CA PRO A 153 3.07 -8.33 19.33
C PRO A 153 2.28 -7.04 19.07
N PRO A 154 1.70 -6.41 20.12
CA PRO A 154 1.05 -5.11 19.94
C PRO A 154 1.95 -4.11 19.22
N TRP A 155 1.55 -3.69 18.01
CA TRP A 155 2.27 -2.73 17.18
C TRP A 155 1.32 -1.62 16.68
N PRO A 156 1.70 -0.36 16.74
CA PRO A 156 2.95 0.17 17.31
C PRO A 156 3.03 -0.02 18.82
N PRO A 157 4.23 -0.22 19.41
CA PRO A 157 4.38 -0.41 20.85
C PRO A 157 4.09 0.88 21.60
N ARG A 158 3.23 0.79 22.63
CA ARG A 158 2.89 1.91 23.52
C ARG A 158 3.54 1.69 24.88
N GLY A 159 4.32 2.65 25.33
CA GLY A 159 4.99 2.59 26.60
C GLY A 159 6.21 1.65 26.67
N PHE A 160 6.92 1.70 27.81
CA PHE A 160 8.22 1.06 28.01
C PHE A 160 8.19 -0.48 27.88
N PHE A 161 7.19 -1.12 28.47
CA PHE A 161 7.15 -2.60 28.52
C PHE A 161 6.92 -3.23 27.14
N GLU A 162 6.06 -2.63 26.32
CA GLU A 162 5.81 -3.12 24.96
C GLU A 162 7.02 -2.89 24.06
N ARG A 163 7.67 -1.72 24.17
CA ARG A 163 8.93 -1.43 23.46
C ARG A 163 10.01 -2.45 23.84
N ARG A 164 10.15 -2.77 25.12
CA ARG A 164 11.11 -3.79 25.57
C ARG A 164 10.78 -5.19 25.01
N LYS A 165 9.50 -5.53 24.88
CA LYS A 165 9.07 -6.80 24.26
C LYS A 165 9.41 -6.82 22.78
N VAL A 166 9.13 -5.77 22.04
CA VAL A 166 9.48 -5.63 20.64
C VAL A 166 10.99 -5.71 20.42
N ASN A 167 11.78 -4.95 21.19
CA ASN A 167 13.24 -4.94 21.11
C ASN A 167 13.90 -6.28 21.42
N LYS A 168 13.22 -7.17 22.16
CA LYS A 168 13.69 -8.56 22.37
C LYS A 168 13.47 -9.45 21.16
N LEU A 169 12.42 -9.19 20.39
CA LEU A 169 12.06 -9.96 19.20
C LEU A 169 12.82 -9.49 17.98
N VAL A 170 12.98 -8.17 17.88
CA VAL A 170 13.68 -7.53 16.78
C VAL A 170 14.81 -6.70 17.40
N PRO A 171 16.06 -7.16 17.31
CA PRO A 171 17.20 -6.38 17.76
C PRO A 171 17.22 -5.06 16.99
N VAL A 172 17.45 -3.97 17.73
CA VAL A 172 17.60 -2.63 17.14
C VAL A 172 18.75 -2.70 16.12
N PRO A 173 18.51 -2.49 14.85
CA PRO A 173 19.55 -2.53 13.86
C PRO A 173 20.44 -1.29 13.96
N PRO A 174 21.64 -1.38 13.42
CA PRO A 174 22.47 -0.21 13.19
C PRO A 174 21.72 0.80 12.30
N ALA A 175 22.14 2.04 12.37
CA ALA A 175 21.65 3.09 11.47
C ALA A 175 21.63 2.61 10.01
N LEU A 176 20.71 3.17 9.20
CA LEU A 176 20.72 2.92 7.77
C LEU A 176 22.13 3.10 7.21
N PRO A 177 22.56 2.24 6.27
CA PRO A 177 23.88 2.37 5.68
C PRO A 177 24.03 3.75 5.03
N GLU A 178 25.19 4.34 5.18
CA GLU A 178 25.54 5.58 4.49
C GLU A 178 25.74 5.34 2.99
N GLY A 179 25.64 6.39 2.18
CA GLY A 179 25.86 6.37 0.74
C GLY A 179 24.62 6.01 -0.07
N LEU A 180 24.84 5.70 -1.36
CA LEU A 180 23.80 5.59 -2.37
C LEU A 180 22.63 4.67 -1.98
N ILE A 181 22.91 3.52 -1.38
CA ILE A 181 21.85 2.57 -0.98
C ILE A 181 21.04 3.15 0.18
N GLY A 182 21.68 3.79 1.15
CA GLY A 182 21.00 4.50 2.23
C GLY A 182 20.09 5.60 1.70
N ASP A 183 20.58 6.40 0.75
CA ASP A 183 19.80 7.46 0.10
C ASP A 183 18.60 6.87 -0.66
N CYS A 184 18.79 5.76 -1.39
CA CYS A 184 17.70 5.05 -2.06
C CYS A 184 16.63 4.57 -1.08
N LEU A 185 17.03 4.01 0.06
CA LEU A 185 16.10 3.51 1.07
C LEU A 185 15.33 4.63 1.74
N ALA A 186 16.02 5.70 2.12
CA ALA A 186 15.38 6.90 2.68
C ALA A 186 14.37 7.50 1.69
N ALA A 187 14.72 7.54 0.41
CA ALA A 187 13.86 8.03 -0.66
C ALA A 187 12.64 7.14 -0.93
N LEU A 188 12.80 5.81 -0.84
CA LEU A 188 11.72 4.84 -1.08
C LEU A 188 10.81 4.62 0.13
N ALA A 189 11.29 4.86 1.32
CA ALA A 189 10.58 4.61 2.57
C ALA A 189 9.15 5.21 2.60
N PRO A 190 8.92 6.47 2.23
CA PRO A 190 7.58 7.06 2.22
C PRO A 190 6.62 6.38 1.24
N PHE A 191 7.13 5.87 0.10
CA PHE A 191 6.32 5.16 -0.90
C PHE A 191 6.01 3.73 -0.49
N ALA A 192 6.93 3.05 0.21
CA ALA A 192 6.82 1.65 0.58
C ALA A 192 6.09 1.44 1.90
N ALA A 193 6.33 2.30 2.90
CA ALA A 193 5.95 2.08 4.29
C ALA A 193 4.98 3.10 4.87
N SER A 194 4.62 4.15 4.14
CA SER A 194 3.69 5.20 4.60
C SER A 194 4.17 5.95 5.87
N LEU A 195 5.48 6.01 6.10
CA LEU A 195 6.09 6.72 7.21
C LEU A 195 7.16 7.70 6.73
N VAL A 196 7.26 8.84 7.42
CA VAL A 196 8.35 9.81 7.27
C VAL A 196 9.03 9.97 8.61
N GLY A 197 10.36 9.89 8.63
CA GLY A 197 11.19 10.09 9.82
C GLY A 197 11.65 8.81 10.49
N ASP A 198 12.30 8.94 11.64
CA ASP A 198 13.09 7.89 12.30
C ASP A 198 12.28 6.88 13.13
N SER A 199 10.95 6.87 13.03
CA SER A 199 10.09 6.16 14.00
C SER A 199 10.03 4.66 13.89
N ALA A 200 10.48 4.08 12.80
CA ALA A 200 10.66 2.64 12.64
C ALA A 200 11.61 2.42 11.45
N PRO A 201 12.84 2.94 11.51
CA PRO A 201 13.75 2.99 10.36
C PRO A 201 13.98 1.60 9.77
N GLU A 202 13.97 0.59 10.60
CA GLU A 202 14.28 -0.78 10.20
C GLU A 202 13.12 -1.46 9.45
N ALA A 203 11.90 -1.32 9.96
CA ALA A 203 10.71 -1.85 9.29
C ALA A 203 10.53 -1.16 7.94
N THR A 204 10.69 0.17 7.94
CA THR A 204 10.61 1.03 6.78
C THR A 204 11.71 0.71 5.76
N ALA A 205 12.94 0.48 6.23
CA ALA A 205 14.07 0.08 5.39
C ALA A 205 13.85 -1.30 4.75
N ARG A 206 13.24 -2.25 5.48
CA ARG A 206 12.88 -3.57 4.96
C ARG A 206 11.92 -3.46 3.77
N GLU A 207 10.84 -2.69 3.90
CA GLU A 207 9.87 -2.48 2.83
C GLU A 207 10.50 -1.74 1.63
N ALA A 208 11.30 -0.71 1.88
CA ALA A 208 12.03 0.00 0.85
C ALA A 208 13.05 -0.89 0.13
N ALA A 209 13.77 -1.74 0.87
CA ALA A 209 14.71 -2.70 0.31
C ALA A 209 14.02 -3.79 -0.52
N ALA A 210 12.85 -4.24 -0.12
CA ALA A 210 12.05 -5.19 -0.89
C ALA A 210 11.62 -4.57 -2.23
N LEU A 211 11.16 -3.32 -2.21
CA LEU A 211 10.78 -2.58 -3.42
C LEU A 211 11.99 -2.36 -4.34
N LEU A 212 13.15 -1.97 -3.78
CA LEU A 212 14.38 -1.74 -4.54
C LEU A 212 14.91 -3.00 -5.23
N ARG A 213 14.79 -4.16 -4.58
CA ARG A 213 15.34 -5.43 -5.07
C ARG A 213 14.50 -6.09 -6.16
N ALA A 214 13.18 -6.05 -6.03
CA ALA A 214 12.29 -6.78 -6.92
C ALA A 214 10.86 -6.22 -6.88
N PRO A 215 10.59 -5.03 -7.44
CA PRO A 215 9.25 -4.47 -7.45
C PRO A 215 8.28 -5.38 -8.19
N MET A 216 7.11 -5.62 -7.61
CA MET A 216 5.98 -6.18 -8.33
C MET A 216 5.26 -5.06 -9.05
N ARG A 217 4.95 -5.24 -10.33
CA ARG A 217 4.25 -4.25 -11.12
C ARG A 217 2.86 -4.76 -11.46
N LEU A 218 1.86 -4.07 -10.97
CA LEU A 218 0.47 -4.24 -11.38
C LEU A 218 0.04 -2.96 -12.08
N TRP A 219 -0.54 -3.06 -13.26
CA TRP A 219 -0.90 -1.89 -14.05
C TRP A 219 -1.77 -0.90 -13.26
N GLY A 220 -2.73 -1.39 -12.48
CA GLY A 220 -3.58 -0.58 -11.60
C GLY A 220 -3.07 -0.49 -10.16
N GLY A 221 -1.83 -0.91 -9.87
CA GLY A 221 -1.25 -0.84 -8.53
C GLY A 221 -2.07 -1.58 -7.46
N ALA A 222 -2.12 -1.04 -6.25
CA ALA A 222 -2.90 -1.63 -5.16
C ALA A 222 -4.41 -1.55 -5.39
N ALA A 223 -4.92 -0.65 -6.23
CA ALA A 223 -6.33 -0.66 -6.62
C ALA A 223 -6.69 -1.98 -7.36
N GLN A 224 -5.78 -2.48 -8.20
CA GLN A 224 -5.96 -3.76 -8.88
C GLN A 224 -5.87 -4.94 -7.92
N LEU A 225 -4.99 -4.88 -6.92
CA LEU A 225 -4.92 -5.89 -5.85
C LEU A 225 -6.19 -5.88 -4.98
N ALA A 226 -6.67 -4.70 -4.58
CA ALA A 226 -7.92 -4.57 -3.83
C ALA A 226 -9.10 -5.13 -4.60
N GLU A 227 -9.17 -4.89 -5.92
CA GLU A 227 -10.22 -5.45 -6.80
C GLU A 227 -10.15 -6.98 -6.87
N LEU A 228 -8.94 -7.55 -6.98
CA LEU A 228 -8.73 -8.99 -6.96
C LEU A 228 -9.23 -9.61 -5.65
N LEU A 229 -8.90 -8.99 -4.52
CA LEU A 229 -9.32 -9.43 -3.19
C LEU A 229 -10.84 -9.30 -3.00
N ARG A 230 -11.46 -8.23 -3.51
CA ARG A 230 -12.93 -8.07 -3.50
C ARG A 230 -13.63 -9.17 -4.28
N ARG A 231 -13.11 -9.51 -5.47
CA ARG A 231 -13.64 -10.65 -6.24
C ARG A 231 -13.53 -11.94 -5.45
N LYS A 232 -12.40 -12.17 -4.76
CA LYS A 232 -12.24 -13.35 -3.89
C LYS A 232 -13.20 -13.36 -2.72
N ALA A 233 -13.49 -12.22 -2.12
CA ALA A 233 -14.54 -12.12 -1.09
C ALA A 233 -15.91 -12.52 -1.64
N ALA A 234 -16.31 -12.03 -2.81
CA ALA A 234 -17.55 -12.37 -3.47
C ALA A 234 -17.63 -13.85 -3.87
N GLU A 235 -16.57 -14.39 -4.50
CA GLU A 235 -16.44 -15.81 -4.88
C GLU A 235 -16.54 -16.75 -3.65
N SER A 236 -16.10 -16.29 -2.48
CA SER A 236 -16.18 -17.02 -1.22
C SER A 236 -17.53 -16.82 -0.48
N GLY A 237 -18.52 -16.17 -1.11
CA GLY A 237 -19.87 -15.99 -0.58
C GLY A 237 -20.04 -14.74 0.29
N GLY A 238 -19.09 -13.83 0.31
CA GLY A 238 -19.25 -12.50 0.91
C GLY A 238 -20.17 -11.61 0.07
N ASP A 239 -20.90 -10.72 0.74
CA ASP A 239 -21.69 -9.69 0.07
C ASP A 239 -20.78 -8.46 -0.15
N VAL A 240 -20.54 -8.08 -1.40
CA VAL A 240 -19.83 -6.86 -1.78
C VAL A 240 -20.87 -5.85 -2.27
N VAL A 241 -20.96 -4.72 -1.60
CA VAL A 241 -22.04 -3.74 -1.81
C VAL A 241 -21.43 -2.36 -1.97
N GLU A 242 -21.78 -1.68 -3.05
CA GLU A 242 -21.46 -0.25 -3.20
C GLU A 242 -22.47 0.59 -2.38
N GLY A 243 -21.97 1.52 -1.66
CA GLY A 243 -22.79 2.44 -0.87
C GLY A 243 -21.97 3.19 0.16
N ASP A 244 -22.54 4.30 0.60
CA ASP A 244 -21.97 5.08 1.69
C ASP A 244 -22.52 4.57 3.03
N ALA A 245 -21.61 4.30 3.97
CA ALA A 245 -21.98 3.95 5.33
C ALA A 245 -22.03 5.22 6.19
N ALA A 246 -23.09 5.33 6.96
CA ALA A 246 -23.31 6.44 7.87
C ALA A 246 -23.77 5.93 9.24
N GLU A 247 -23.74 6.80 10.23
CA GLU A 247 -24.31 6.57 11.58
C GLU A 247 -23.81 5.29 12.26
N LEU A 248 -22.52 5.08 12.30
CA LEU A 248 -21.95 3.94 13.02
C LEU A 248 -22.25 4.04 14.52
N ARG A 249 -22.98 3.07 15.04
CA ARG A 249 -23.36 2.93 16.45
C ARG A 249 -22.76 1.67 17.03
N LEU A 250 -22.13 1.80 18.18
CA LEU A 250 -21.42 0.72 18.87
C LEU A 250 -22.18 0.30 20.13
N ASP A 251 -22.48 -0.97 20.23
CA ASP A 251 -23.06 -1.54 21.44
C ASP A 251 -22.29 -2.78 21.92
N ARG A 252 -22.61 -3.29 23.12
CA ARG A 252 -21.90 -4.45 23.70
C ARG A 252 -22.02 -5.72 22.88
N LYS A 253 -23.04 -5.86 22.05
CA LYS A 253 -23.34 -7.09 21.30
C LYS A 253 -22.95 -7.00 19.83
N GLY A 254 -22.77 -5.80 19.29
CA GLY A 254 -22.49 -5.64 17.88
C GLY A 254 -22.31 -4.19 17.47
N VAL A 255 -22.41 -4.01 16.19
CA VAL A 255 -22.28 -2.72 15.51
C VAL A 255 -23.47 -2.56 14.57
N THR A 256 -24.06 -1.38 14.57
CA THR A 256 -25.17 -1.03 13.67
C THR A 256 -24.79 0.19 12.86
N PHE A 257 -25.11 0.22 11.59
CA PHE A 257 -24.86 1.36 10.70
C PHE A 257 -25.87 1.39 9.55
N LEU A 258 -26.01 2.54 8.90
CA LEU A 258 -26.78 2.67 7.68
C LEU A 258 -25.86 2.46 6.47
N LEU A 259 -26.27 1.62 5.53
CA LEU A 259 -25.60 1.43 4.24
C LEU A 259 -26.60 1.70 3.12
N GLY A 260 -26.39 2.78 2.37
CA GLY A 260 -27.34 3.22 1.36
C GLY A 260 -28.78 3.42 1.90
N GLY A 261 -28.91 3.90 3.13
CA GLY A 261 -30.19 4.08 3.82
C GLY A 261 -30.80 2.81 4.45
N THR A 262 -30.17 1.65 4.30
CA THR A 262 -30.60 0.39 4.92
C THR A 262 -29.83 0.13 6.20
N GLU A 263 -30.56 -0.15 7.30
CA GLU A 263 -29.92 -0.53 8.56
C GLU A 263 -29.29 -1.92 8.48
N VAL A 264 -28.00 -1.99 8.84
CA VAL A 264 -27.21 -3.21 8.85
C VAL A 264 -26.63 -3.45 10.24
N HIS A 265 -26.68 -4.72 10.68
CA HIS A 265 -26.07 -5.15 11.94
C HIS A 265 -24.89 -6.08 11.67
N ALA A 266 -23.82 -5.95 12.46
CA ALA A 266 -22.67 -6.85 12.42
C ALA A 266 -22.17 -7.17 13.83
N SER A 267 -21.58 -8.36 14.01
CA SER A 267 -20.94 -8.71 15.28
C SER A 267 -19.69 -7.85 15.54
N CYS A 268 -18.99 -7.46 14.49
CA CYS A 268 -17.88 -6.52 14.55
C CYS A 268 -17.73 -5.77 13.23
N VAL A 269 -17.01 -4.65 13.26
CA VAL A 269 -16.69 -3.84 12.09
C VAL A 269 -15.17 -3.72 11.92
N VAL A 270 -14.71 -3.84 10.67
CA VAL A 270 -13.34 -3.51 10.27
C VAL A 270 -13.36 -2.18 9.53
N LEU A 271 -12.68 -1.20 10.07
CA LEU A 271 -12.51 0.11 9.44
C LEU A 271 -11.23 0.06 8.58
N ALA A 272 -11.42 0.10 7.28
CA ALA A 272 -10.37 -0.11 6.26
C ALA A 272 -10.27 1.07 5.31
N CYS A 273 -10.15 2.25 5.85
CA CYS A 273 -9.94 3.51 5.12
C CYS A 273 -8.95 4.38 5.88
N GLY A 274 -8.44 5.43 5.22
CA GLY A 274 -7.55 6.39 5.85
C GLY A 274 -8.14 6.98 7.13
N ALA A 275 -7.28 7.34 8.06
CA ALA A 275 -7.66 7.80 9.38
C ALA A 275 -8.63 9.00 9.37
N ASP A 276 -8.44 9.92 8.44
CA ASP A 276 -9.32 11.06 8.20
C ASP A 276 -10.75 10.66 7.86
N ARG A 277 -10.90 9.61 7.05
CA ARG A 277 -12.20 9.05 6.66
C ARG A 277 -12.87 8.26 7.76
N ILE A 278 -12.09 7.57 8.62
CA ILE A 278 -12.61 6.85 9.78
C ILE A 278 -13.22 7.85 10.76
N ALA A 279 -12.50 8.90 11.11
CA ALA A 279 -12.98 9.94 12.02
C ALA A 279 -14.30 10.58 11.54
N ALA A 280 -14.42 10.82 10.24
CA ALA A 280 -15.63 11.37 9.64
C ALA A 280 -16.85 10.43 9.71
N ARG A 281 -16.64 9.10 9.75
CA ARG A 281 -17.72 8.08 9.71
C ARG A 281 -18.21 7.63 11.07
N VAL A 282 -17.38 7.76 12.10
CA VAL A 282 -17.71 7.41 13.49
C VAL A 282 -18.41 8.58 14.20
N GLN A 283 -19.05 9.47 13.49
CA GLN A 283 -19.82 10.59 14.02
C GLN A 283 -21.17 10.13 14.59
N GLY A 284 -21.13 9.24 15.57
CA GLY A 284 -22.27 8.95 16.44
C GLY A 284 -22.10 9.69 17.78
N GLY A 285 -23.15 10.21 18.36
CA GLY A 285 -23.09 11.06 19.57
C GLY A 285 -22.60 10.38 20.84
N GLY A 286 -22.27 9.09 20.84
CA GLY A 286 -21.83 8.31 22.00
C GLY A 286 -20.39 8.59 22.43
N ARG A 287 -20.08 8.35 23.72
CA ARG A 287 -18.73 8.50 24.26
C ARG A 287 -17.74 7.52 23.62
N THR A 288 -18.20 6.30 23.34
CA THR A 288 -17.37 5.24 22.76
C THR A 288 -17.03 5.54 21.30
N GLU A 289 -18.01 5.96 20.52
CA GLU A 289 -17.82 6.35 19.12
C GLU A 289 -16.82 7.51 19.00
N ARG A 290 -16.94 8.50 19.87
CA ARG A 290 -15.96 9.60 19.92
C ARG A 290 -14.54 9.12 20.22
N LYS A 291 -14.37 8.19 21.15
CA LYS A 291 -13.03 7.61 21.45
C LYS A 291 -12.47 6.82 20.27
N VAL A 292 -13.28 6.08 19.53
CA VAL A 292 -12.84 5.40 18.29
C VAL A 292 -12.42 6.43 17.24
N ALA A 293 -13.18 7.52 17.09
CA ALA A 293 -12.83 8.60 16.16
C ALA A 293 -11.52 9.30 16.56
N GLU A 294 -11.32 9.57 17.86
CA GLU A 294 -10.09 10.13 18.40
C GLU A 294 -8.90 9.20 18.19
N GLU A 295 -9.06 7.88 18.42
CA GLU A 295 -8.02 6.88 18.17
C GLU A 295 -7.63 6.84 16.68
N ALA A 296 -8.60 7.01 15.79
CA ALA A 296 -8.38 7.01 14.34
C ALA A 296 -7.88 8.35 13.78
N ALA A 297 -7.95 9.44 14.56
CA ALA A 297 -7.51 10.77 14.13
C ALA A 297 -5.98 10.90 14.15
N LEU A 298 -5.31 10.28 13.18
CA LEU A 298 -3.86 10.32 13.05
C LEU A 298 -3.40 11.62 12.35
N PRO A 299 -2.25 12.18 12.75
CA PRO A 299 -1.69 13.34 12.08
C PRO A 299 -1.15 12.94 10.71
N VAL A 300 -1.80 13.35 9.65
CA VAL A 300 -1.33 13.20 8.27
C VAL A 300 -0.48 14.41 7.92
N SER A 301 0.81 14.18 7.67
CA SER A 301 1.73 15.26 7.31
C SER A 301 1.91 15.41 5.80
N ARG A 302 1.91 14.30 5.08
CA ARG A 302 2.13 14.23 3.64
C ARG A 302 1.25 13.20 2.98
N LYS A 303 1.15 13.26 1.66
CA LYS A 303 0.45 12.30 0.81
C LYS A 303 1.25 12.02 -0.47
N VAL A 304 0.98 10.89 -1.09
CA VAL A 304 1.44 10.61 -2.45
C VAL A 304 0.53 11.34 -3.43
N THR A 305 1.11 11.97 -4.45
CA THR A 305 0.40 12.52 -5.61
C THR A 305 0.96 11.88 -6.88
N LEU A 306 0.14 11.72 -7.90
CA LEU A 306 0.53 11.11 -9.17
C LEU A 306 0.44 12.11 -10.32
N ALA A 307 1.46 12.09 -11.17
CA ALA A 307 1.43 12.68 -12.50
C ALA A 307 1.49 11.56 -13.54
N HIS A 308 0.60 11.61 -14.52
CA HIS A 308 0.52 10.64 -15.61
C HIS A 308 0.84 11.32 -16.93
N TYR A 309 1.66 10.67 -17.74
CA TYR A 309 2.00 11.13 -19.09
C TYR A 309 1.85 9.97 -20.06
N ILE A 310 1.03 10.15 -21.08
CA ILE A 310 1.02 9.24 -22.23
C ILE A 310 2.02 9.79 -23.24
N VAL A 311 2.97 8.96 -23.62
CA VAL A 311 4.06 9.37 -24.51
C VAL A 311 4.25 8.38 -25.66
N ARG A 312 4.72 8.86 -26.80
CA ARG A 312 5.19 7.97 -27.87
C ARG A 312 6.46 7.26 -27.41
N ALA A 313 6.57 5.94 -27.68
CA ALA A 313 7.71 5.14 -27.23
C ALA A 313 9.08 5.71 -27.64
N GLN A 314 9.18 6.33 -28.81
CA GLN A 314 10.39 6.96 -29.31
C GLN A 314 10.85 8.19 -28.49
N GLY A 315 10.00 8.75 -27.64
CA GLY A 315 10.33 9.81 -26.69
C GLY A 315 11.02 9.31 -25.43
N LEU A 316 11.15 7.98 -25.25
CA LEU A 316 11.76 7.38 -24.09
C LEU A 316 13.06 6.66 -24.49
N PRO A 317 14.13 6.77 -23.68
CA PRO A 317 15.35 5.98 -23.89
C PRO A 317 15.06 4.48 -23.86
N LEU A 318 15.65 3.71 -24.79
CA LEU A 318 15.54 2.25 -24.82
C LEU A 318 16.03 1.58 -23.52
N ALA A 319 16.96 2.22 -22.83
CA ALA A 319 17.51 1.73 -21.56
C ALA A 319 16.74 2.22 -20.32
N LEU A 320 15.55 2.83 -20.48
CA LEU A 320 14.69 3.17 -19.36
C LEU A 320 13.98 1.90 -18.90
N GLU A 321 14.24 1.50 -17.66
CA GLU A 321 13.54 0.39 -17.03
C GLU A 321 12.08 0.77 -16.73
N GLU A 322 11.24 -0.23 -16.55
CA GLU A 322 9.82 0.01 -16.23
C GLU A 322 9.59 0.51 -14.80
N ALA A 323 10.59 0.42 -13.94
CA ALA A 323 10.57 0.88 -12.56
C ALA A 323 11.83 1.69 -12.27
N ALA A 324 11.69 2.94 -11.87
CA ALA A 324 12.82 3.81 -11.57
C ALA A 324 12.57 4.72 -10.35
N LEU A 325 13.65 5.06 -9.67
CA LEU A 325 13.72 6.08 -8.63
C LEU A 325 14.61 7.21 -9.15
N LEU A 326 14.07 8.41 -9.22
CA LEU A 326 14.84 9.61 -9.54
C LEU A 326 15.27 10.31 -8.25
N LEU A 327 16.58 10.46 -8.06
CA LEU A 327 17.23 11.10 -6.91
C LEU A 327 17.82 12.46 -7.28
N GLY A 328 18.12 13.26 -6.25
CA GLY A 328 18.92 14.49 -6.39
C GLY A 328 18.16 15.69 -6.96
N HIS A 329 16.82 15.67 -6.98
CA HIS A 329 16.02 16.79 -7.43
C HIS A 329 15.51 17.65 -6.28
N THR A 330 15.35 18.96 -6.53
CA THR A 330 14.86 19.93 -5.52
C THR A 330 13.46 19.63 -4.98
N MET A 331 12.66 18.88 -5.75
CA MET A 331 11.32 18.43 -5.34
C MET A 331 11.32 17.21 -4.42
N GLY A 332 12.47 16.66 -4.11
CA GLY A 332 12.60 15.36 -3.47
C GLY A 332 12.54 14.19 -4.47
N PRO A 333 12.57 12.95 -3.96
CA PRO A 333 12.60 11.75 -4.79
C PRO A 333 11.29 11.55 -5.55
N LEU A 334 11.41 11.03 -6.78
CA LEU A 334 10.27 10.64 -7.61
C LEU A 334 10.32 9.14 -7.91
N LEU A 335 9.21 8.47 -7.73
CA LEU A 335 9.05 7.06 -8.11
C LEU A 335 8.38 6.99 -9.48
N VAL A 336 9.08 6.45 -10.47
CA VAL A 336 8.67 6.45 -11.88
C VAL A 336 8.34 5.04 -12.34
N SER A 337 7.19 4.88 -12.98
CA SER A 337 6.81 3.63 -13.66
C SER A 337 6.56 3.92 -15.12
N SER A 338 7.09 3.08 -16.03
CA SER A 338 6.88 3.14 -17.47
C SER A 338 6.22 1.85 -17.95
N LEU A 339 4.94 1.88 -18.26
CA LEU A 339 4.15 0.73 -18.69
C LEU A 339 3.53 0.96 -20.08
N PRO A 340 3.09 -0.10 -20.79
CA PRO A 340 2.27 0.08 -21.98
C PRO A 340 1.02 0.91 -21.67
N ALA A 341 0.76 1.95 -22.46
CA ALA A 341 -0.46 2.73 -22.35
C ALA A 341 -1.69 1.88 -22.72
N ARG A 342 -2.86 2.28 -22.25
CA ARG A 342 -4.13 1.61 -22.56
C ARG A 342 -5.17 2.65 -22.96
N ARG A 343 -5.99 2.33 -23.95
CA ARG A 343 -7.13 3.14 -24.34
C ARG A 343 -8.42 2.57 -23.76
N ALA A 344 -9.40 3.44 -23.53
CA ALA A 344 -10.75 3.03 -23.17
C ALA A 344 -11.43 2.28 -24.33
N LYS A 345 -11.14 2.73 -25.56
CA LYS A 345 -11.61 2.10 -26.79
C LYS A 345 -10.48 2.09 -27.84
N GLY A 346 -10.40 1.01 -28.63
CA GLY A 346 -9.37 0.86 -29.65
C GLY A 346 -8.05 0.32 -29.12
N GLU A 347 -7.09 0.16 -30.01
CA GLU A 347 -5.75 -0.35 -29.72
C GLU A 347 -4.75 0.80 -29.55
N THR A 348 -3.68 0.51 -28.85
CA THR A 348 -2.51 1.40 -28.73
C THR A 348 -1.47 1.03 -29.79
N GLN A 349 -0.75 2.02 -30.31
CA GLN A 349 0.29 1.85 -31.34
C GLN A 349 1.70 1.91 -30.73
N GLY A 350 1.87 1.32 -29.54
CA GLY A 350 3.15 1.29 -28.84
C GLY A 350 3.39 2.48 -27.91
N GLU A 351 2.35 3.26 -27.59
CA GLU A 351 2.46 4.34 -26.61
C GLU A 351 2.75 3.79 -25.22
N ARG A 352 3.46 4.57 -24.43
CA ARG A 352 3.84 4.28 -23.05
C ARG A 352 3.13 5.22 -22.10
N LEU A 353 2.76 4.70 -20.96
CA LEU A 353 2.27 5.46 -19.81
C LEU A 353 3.41 5.60 -18.79
N LEU A 354 3.84 6.83 -18.56
CA LEU A 354 4.67 7.16 -17.41
C LEU A 354 3.76 7.58 -16.25
N THR A 355 3.86 6.88 -15.15
CA THR A 355 3.23 7.26 -13.88
C THR A 355 4.33 7.65 -12.90
N VAL A 356 4.31 8.90 -12.46
CA VAL A 356 5.29 9.46 -11.54
C VAL A 356 4.61 9.77 -10.21
N ALA A 357 5.06 9.11 -9.15
CA ALA A 357 4.63 9.41 -7.80
C ALA A 357 5.59 10.39 -7.13
N ARG A 358 5.01 11.37 -6.45
CA ARG A 358 5.70 12.38 -5.64
C ARG A 358 5.13 12.40 -4.23
N ILE A 359 5.97 12.69 -3.26
CA ILE A 359 5.54 13.01 -1.90
C ILE A 359 5.23 14.51 -1.82
N SER A 360 4.00 14.83 -1.53
CA SER A 360 3.48 16.20 -1.41
C SER A 360 2.94 16.45 -0.01
N ASP A 361 2.85 17.71 0.40
CA ASP A 361 2.18 18.07 1.65
C ASP A 361 0.69 17.64 1.62
N ALA A 362 0.11 17.33 2.77
CA ALA A 362 -1.26 16.82 2.85
C ALA A 362 -2.29 17.77 2.19
N GLY A 363 -2.09 19.09 2.29
CA GLY A 363 -2.94 20.11 1.69
C GLY A 363 -2.61 20.47 0.23
N PHE A 364 -1.67 19.79 -0.41
CA PHE A 364 -1.27 20.09 -1.80
C PHE A 364 -2.42 19.90 -2.78
N SER A 365 -2.68 20.94 -3.62
CA SER A 365 -3.80 20.99 -4.57
C SER A 365 -3.46 21.58 -5.94
N ASP A 366 -2.19 21.92 -6.19
CA ASP A 366 -1.74 22.55 -7.45
C ASP A 366 -1.41 21.46 -8.51
N GLU A 367 -2.38 21.18 -9.37
CA GLU A 367 -2.25 20.16 -10.44
C GLU A 367 -1.27 20.60 -11.53
N GLU A 368 -1.36 21.87 -11.97
CA GLU A 368 -0.48 22.40 -13.03
C GLU A 368 0.96 22.49 -12.55
N GLY A 369 1.17 22.95 -11.31
CA GLY A 369 2.47 22.99 -10.68
C GLY A 369 3.07 21.60 -10.48
N LEU A 370 2.26 20.58 -10.20
CA LEU A 370 2.74 19.18 -10.15
C LEU A 370 3.26 18.73 -11.52
N LEU A 371 2.48 18.92 -12.58
CA LEU A 371 2.88 18.53 -13.94
C LEU A 371 4.14 19.26 -14.40
N ALA A 372 4.19 20.58 -14.20
CA ALA A 372 5.34 21.39 -14.61
C ALA A 372 6.61 20.98 -13.86
N SER A 373 6.50 20.79 -12.54
CA SER A 373 7.66 20.43 -11.71
C SER A 373 8.17 19.02 -11.98
N VAL A 374 7.27 18.05 -12.19
CA VAL A 374 7.66 16.69 -12.57
C VAL A 374 8.33 16.66 -13.95
N ARG A 375 7.82 17.46 -14.91
CA ARG A 375 8.44 17.60 -16.23
C ARG A 375 9.86 18.12 -16.14
N ALA A 376 10.07 19.20 -15.40
CA ALA A 376 11.38 19.78 -15.18
C ALA A 376 12.35 18.79 -14.50
N ALA A 377 11.85 17.94 -13.61
CA ALA A 377 12.66 16.91 -12.97
C ALA A 377 13.04 15.77 -13.90
N LEU A 378 12.21 15.43 -14.86
CA LEU A 378 12.45 14.34 -15.83
C LEU A 378 13.33 14.78 -16.99
N GLU A 379 13.37 16.06 -17.36
CA GLU A 379 14.11 16.59 -18.53
C GLU A 379 15.60 16.18 -18.56
N PRO A 380 16.37 16.26 -17.47
CA PRO A 380 17.80 15.86 -17.50
C PRO A 380 18.01 14.37 -17.79
N VAL A 381 17.07 13.50 -17.43
CA VAL A 381 17.17 12.03 -17.60
C VAL A 381 16.37 11.52 -18.79
N LEU A 382 15.41 12.29 -19.27
CA LEU A 382 14.54 12.00 -20.42
C LEU A 382 14.47 13.20 -21.38
N PRO A 383 15.56 13.59 -22.06
CA PRO A 383 15.70 14.87 -22.75
C PRO A 383 14.73 15.09 -23.93
N PHE A 384 14.12 14.01 -24.46
CA PHE A 384 13.19 14.10 -25.58
C PHE A 384 11.72 13.91 -25.18
N PHE A 385 11.49 13.62 -23.91
CA PHE A 385 10.20 13.25 -23.35
C PHE A 385 9.11 14.29 -23.66
N ASP A 386 9.37 15.57 -23.44
CA ASP A 386 8.40 16.65 -23.53
C ASP A 386 7.75 16.78 -24.92
N ARG A 387 8.56 16.58 -25.99
CA ARG A 387 8.11 16.65 -27.39
C ARG A 387 7.22 15.48 -27.81
N HIS A 388 7.16 14.44 -27.02
CA HIS A 388 6.44 13.21 -27.33
C HIS A 388 5.24 12.95 -26.42
N ILE A 389 4.90 13.91 -25.54
CA ILE A 389 3.70 13.86 -24.71
C ILE A 389 2.46 13.95 -25.60
N LEU A 390 1.58 12.98 -25.48
CA LEU A 390 0.28 12.91 -26.15
C LEU A 390 -0.86 13.34 -25.23
N HIS A 391 -0.73 13.04 -23.95
CA HIS A 391 -1.71 13.38 -22.93
C HIS A 391 -1.03 13.45 -21.56
N GLN A 392 -1.57 14.28 -20.67
CA GLN A 392 -1.10 14.39 -19.28
C GLN A 392 -2.27 14.60 -18.34
N ALA A 393 -2.17 14.08 -17.13
CA ALA A 393 -3.16 14.24 -16.08
C ALA A 393 -2.53 14.03 -14.70
N THR A 394 -3.21 14.50 -13.68
CA THR A 394 -2.79 14.33 -12.28
C THR A 394 -3.80 13.49 -11.50
N ASP A 395 -3.34 12.85 -10.43
CA ASP A 395 -4.21 12.38 -9.36
C ASP A 395 -3.64 12.85 -8.02
N LEU A 396 -4.31 13.80 -7.41
CA LEU A 396 -3.91 14.40 -6.15
C LEU A 396 -4.35 13.57 -4.92
N ASN A 397 -5.27 12.62 -5.13
CA ASN A 397 -5.77 11.74 -4.10
C ASN A 397 -5.92 10.32 -4.62
N PRO A 398 -4.82 9.70 -5.10
CA PRO A 398 -4.88 8.33 -5.58
C PRO A 398 -5.40 7.40 -4.48
N LEU A 399 -6.00 6.29 -4.88
CA LEU A 399 -6.62 5.33 -3.95
C LEU A 399 -5.62 4.82 -2.89
N GLN A 400 -4.35 4.86 -3.23
CA GLN A 400 -3.20 4.58 -2.37
C GLN A 400 -2.61 5.81 -1.70
N ALA A 401 -3.31 6.93 -1.66
CA ALA A 401 -2.84 8.03 -0.83
C ALA A 401 -2.75 7.55 0.61
N HIS A 402 -1.72 6.78 0.87
CA HIS A 402 -1.34 6.44 2.23
C HIS A 402 -1.06 7.75 2.93
N PRO A 403 -1.80 8.09 4.00
CA PRO A 403 -1.41 9.19 4.82
C PRO A 403 0.01 8.91 5.30
N ILE A 404 0.94 9.77 4.95
CA ILE A 404 2.30 9.66 5.43
C ILE A 404 2.32 10.31 6.80
N LEU A 405 2.45 9.46 7.81
CA LEU A 405 2.42 9.87 9.19
C LEU A 405 3.80 10.36 9.61
N ARG A 406 3.84 11.48 10.29
CA ARG A 406 5.05 11.97 10.96
C ARG A 406 4.95 11.66 12.45
N PRO A 407 5.98 11.09 13.08
CA PRO A 407 6.04 10.99 14.53
C PRO A 407 5.99 12.38 15.15
N HIS A 408 5.25 12.52 16.21
CA HIS A 408 5.43 13.68 17.11
C HIS A 408 6.77 13.54 17.82
N ASP A 409 7.43 14.68 18.15
CA ASP A 409 8.77 14.74 18.76
C ASP A 409 8.90 13.98 20.10
N ASP A 410 7.80 13.52 20.69
CA ASP A 410 7.76 12.80 21.96
C ASP A 410 7.67 11.27 21.84
N ALA A 411 8.27 10.68 20.80
CA ALA A 411 8.61 9.24 20.73
C ALA A 411 7.47 8.21 20.90
N GLU A 412 6.20 8.57 20.82
CA GLU A 412 5.14 7.57 20.74
C GLU A 412 4.96 7.13 19.30
N ALA A 413 4.96 5.81 19.09
CA ALA A 413 4.78 5.24 17.76
C ALA A 413 3.41 5.60 17.21
N ILE A 414 3.38 6.23 16.05
CA ILE A 414 2.17 6.71 15.37
C ILE A 414 1.62 5.61 14.49
N GLY A 415 0.32 5.37 14.56
CA GLY A 415 -0.40 4.43 13.73
C GLY A 415 -1.50 3.69 14.49
N LEU A 416 -2.29 2.92 13.75
CA LEU A 416 -3.38 2.12 14.30
C LEU A 416 -2.90 0.71 14.64
N ARG A 417 -3.43 0.18 15.74
CA ARG A 417 -3.37 -1.26 16.03
C ARG A 417 -4.53 -1.96 15.34
N PRO A 418 -4.45 -3.27 15.08
CA PRO A 418 -5.56 -4.00 14.50
C PRO A 418 -6.85 -3.97 15.33
N HIS A 419 -6.72 -3.75 16.65
CA HIS A 419 -7.83 -3.69 17.60
C HIS A 419 -7.94 -2.28 18.19
N SER A 420 -9.17 -1.74 18.20
CA SER A 420 -9.44 -0.50 18.90
C SER A 420 -9.27 -0.68 20.42
N ALA A 421 -8.62 0.27 21.07
CA ALA A 421 -8.55 0.34 22.52
C ALA A 421 -9.87 0.83 23.13
N ALA A 422 -10.71 1.49 22.36
CA ALA A 422 -11.97 2.05 22.80
C ALA A 422 -13.13 1.05 22.76
N HIS A 423 -13.08 0.06 21.82
CA HIS A 423 -14.15 -0.92 21.67
C HIS A 423 -13.66 -2.21 21.00
N ASP A 424 -13.88 -3.35 21.64
CA ASP A 424 -13.40 -4.69 21.22
C ASP A 424 -13.99 -5.21 19.90
N ARG A 425 -15.10 -4.63 19.44
CA ARG A 425 -15.75 -4.99 18.16
C ARG A 425 -15.40 -4.06 17.00
N VAL A 426 -14.50 -3.11 17.23
CA VAL A 426 -13.94 -2.25 16.20
C VAL A 426 -12.51 -2.67 15.91
N LEU A 427 -12.27 -3.02 14.66
CA LEU A 427 -10.99 -3.49 14.15
C LEU A 427 -10.50 -2.54 13.06
N PHE A 428 -9.19 -2.48 12.85
CA PHE A 428 -8.57 -1.66 11.81
C PHE A 428 -7.75 -2.54 10.86
N ALA A 429 -7.93 -2.34 9.57
CA ALA A 429 -7.13 -2.98 8.52
C ALA A 429 -6.92 -1.98 7.36
N SER A 430 -6.35 -0.84 7.67
CA SER A 430 -6.08 0.25 6.73
C SER A 430 -4.59 0.42 6.49
N SER A 431 -4.24 1.30 5.58
CA SER A 431 -2.86 1.73 5.32
C SER A 431 -2.15 2.33 6.55
N SER A 432 -2.91 2.77 7.54
CA SER A 432 -2.38 3.29 8.81
C SER A 432 -2.20 2.22 9.89
N THR A 433 -2.61 0.97 9.61
CA THR A 433 -2.48 -0.15 10.55
C THR A 433 -1.15 -0.86 10.34
N TYR A 434 -0.45 -1.21 11.42
CA TYR A 434 0.94 -1.69 11.36
C TYR A 434 1.86 -0.72 10.61
N PRO A 435 2.00 0.52 11.10
CA PRO A 435 2.83 1.53 10.44
C PRO A 435 4.27 1.04 10.26
N GLY A 436 4.87 1.39 9.13
CA GLY A 436 6.21 0.96 8.75
C GLY A 436 6.27 -0.33 7.91
N PHE A 437 5.18 -1.11 7.86
CA PHE A 437 5.11 -2.36 7.08
C PHE A 437 4.25 -2.23 5.82
N GLY A 438 3.84 -1.04 5.45
CA GLY A 438 3.17 -0.75 4.18
C GLY A 438 2.05 -1.72 3.83
N LEU A 439 2.14 -2.31 2.64
CA LEU A 439 1.14 -3.24 2.13
C LEU A 439 1.12 -4.58 2.89
N GLU A 440 2.27 -5.08 3.33
CA GLU A 440 2.33 -6.30 4.13
C GLU A 440 1.65 -6.10 5.48
N GLY A 441 1.86 -4.95 6.13
CA GLY A 441 1.18 -4.59 7.37
C GLY A 441 -0.35 -4.59 7.23
N GLN A 442 -0.89 -4.12 6.11
CA GLN A 442 -2.33 -4.20 5.83
C GLN A 442 -2.83 -5.65 5.74
N ILE A 443 -2.08 -6.55 5.11
CA ILE A 443 -2.45 -7.97 4.99
C ILE A 443 -2.36 -8.67 6.35
N VAL A 444 -1.35 -8.35 7.16
CA VAL A 444 -1.23 -8.86 8.54
C VAL A 444 -2.41 -8.38 9.40
N ALA A 445 -2.78 -7.10 9.31
CA ALA A 445 -3.94 -6.54 10.00
C ALA A 445 -5.23 -7.22 9.56
N ALA A 446 -5.38 -7.49 8.26
CA ALA A 446 -6.53 -8.21 7.71
C ALA A 446 -6.67 -9.62 8.30
N ARG A 447 -5.56 -10.36 8.41
CA ARG A 447 -5.54 -11.69 9.04
C ARG A 447 -5.96 -11.62 10.50
N ALA A 448 -5.39 -10.70 11.27
CA ALA A 448 -5.73 -10.47 12.66
C ALA A 448 -7.21 -10.09 12.83
N ALA A 449 -7.73 -9.20 11.97
CA ALA A 449 -9.13 -8.81 11.98
C ALA A 449 -10.07 -9.99 11.67
N ALA A 450 -9.76 -10.82 10.69
CA ALA A 450 -10.56 -12.01 10.36
C ALA A 450 -10.53 -13.06 11.49
N GLU A 451 -9.41 -13.24 12.17
CA GLU A 451 -9.28 -14.13 13.34
C GLU A 451 -10.13 -13.63 14.52
N GLN A 452 -10.04 -12.34 14.84
CA GLN A 452 -10.80 -11.75 15.92
C GLN A 452 -12.31 -11.75 15.63
N ALA A 453 -12.71 -11.43 14.41
CA ALA A 453 -14.12 -11.50 14.01
C ALA A 453 -14.71 -12.89 14.22
N ARG A 454 -13.94 -13.94 13.93
CA ARG A 454 -14.33 -15.32 14.16
C ARG A 454 -14.51 -15.61 15.66
N ALA A 455 -13.58 -15.15 16.50
CA ALA A 455 -13.71 -15.29 17.96
C ALA A 455 -14.97 -14.58 18.50
N LEU A 456 -15.23 -13.36 18.03
CA LEU A 456 -16.39 -12.56 18.43
C LEU A 456 -17.73 -13.12 17.94
N SER A 457 -17.75 -13.83 16.79
CA SER A 457 -18.96 -14.45 16.25
C SER A 457 -19.37 -15.75 16.94
N GLY A 458 -18.54 -16.28 17.86
CA GLY A 458 -18.77 -17.53 18.58
C GLY A 458 -18.74 -18.79 17.69
N ARG A 459 -18.25 -18.69 16.45
CA ARG A 459 -18.13 -19.84 15.54
C ARG A 459 -16.93 -20.70 15.90
N LYS A 460 -17.19 -22.00 16.18
CA LYS A 460 -16.13 -22.99 16.39
C LYS A 460 -15.27 -23.16 15.14
N SER A 461 -13.98 -23.47 15.34
CA SER A 461 -13.08 -23.79 14.23
C SER A 461 -13.61 -25.01 13.47
N VAL A 462 -13.97 -24.83 12.21
CA VAL A 462 -13.94 -25.96 11.28
C VAL A 462 -12.46 -26.16 10.97
N SER A 463 -11.87 -27.21 11.57
CA SER A 463 -10.53 -27.64 11.20
C SER A 463 -10.55 -27.87 9.70
N ALA A 464 -9.69 -27.17 8.95
CA ALA A 464 -9.44 -27.51 7.57
C ALA A 464 -8.85 -28.94 7.59
N VAL A 465 -9.60 -29.85 6.99
CA VAL A 465 -9.15 -31.21 6.65
C VAL A 465 -8.25 -31.12 5.43
#